data_beac95aad42cb718149964780f3229d9
#
_entry.id   beac95aad42cb718149964780f3229d9
#
_cell.length_a   1.000
_cell.length_b   1.000
_cell.length_c   1.000
_cell.angle_alpha   90.00
_cell.angle_beta   90.00
_cell.angle_gamma   90.00
#
_symmetry.space_group_name_H-M   'P 1'
#
loop_
_entity.id
_entity.type
_entity.pdbx_description
1 polymer ?
#
loop_
_entity_poly.entity_id
_entity_poly.type
_entity_poly.pdbx_seq_one_letter_code
_entity_poly.pdbx_strand_id
1 'polypeptide(L)'
;MYNRGYLINKAYFYAQANKINLIKNNLFILWYSTCTSSPTPAVIYSNLESEKSSIYADNRYKSGIYLWRNKINGKTYIGSSVNLTKRFKNYFNESYITRLKYFMIIYKSLLAYGYENFTLEILEYCDPAFILEREQYYLDALKPEYNILKVAGSSFGYKHSEEVLLKMRNRIVSLDARLKMSEKNHKRQAVVVIDNQKGVSTKFLTMKEAGIFLNISTTMIGKYLKSNKLFKGIYSIKKDL
;
A
#
# COMPACT_ATOMS: atom_id res chain seq x y z
N MET A 1 -2.80 -9.69 51.16
CA MET A 1 -1.42 -10.11 50.80
C MET A 1 -1.25 -9.99 49.30
N TYR A 2 -0.71 -8.89 48.82
CA TYR A 2 -0.49 -8.65 47.39
C TYR A 2 0.82 -9.33 46.93
N ASN A 3 0.71 -10.04 45.83
CA ASN A 3 1.68 -10.99 45.29
C ASN A 3 2.95 -10.27 44.74
N ARG A 4 3.99 -10.13 45.57
CA ARG A 4 5.31 -9.55 45.23
C ARG A 4 6.05 -10.33 44.14
N GLY A 5 5.70 -11.59 43.90
CA GLY A 5 6.37 -12.43 42.87
C GLY A 5 6.08 -12.03 41.42
N TYR A 6 4.91 -11.43 41.13
CA TYR A 6 4.51 -11.07 39.78
C TYR A 6 5.22 -9.80 39.22
N LEU A 7 5.58 -8.90 40.14
CA LEU A 7 6.28 -7.64 39.79
C LEU A 7 7.78 -7.86 39.54
N ILE A 8 8.40 -8.81 40.26
CA ILE A 8 9.83 -9.12 40.06
C ILE A 8 10.07 -9.80 38.72
N ASN A 9 9.19 -10.72 38.29
CA ASN A 9 9.31 -11.37 36.98
C ASN A 9 9.13 -10.39 35.80
N LYS A 10 8.23 -9.42 35.93
CA LYS A 10 7.99 -8.43 34.89
C LYS A 10 9.19 -7.47 34.73
N ALA A 11 9.80 -7.04 35.84
CA ALA A 11 10.99 -6.20 35.81
C ALA A 11 12.22 -6.94 35.25
N TYR A 12 12.36 -8.23 35.52
CA TYR A 12 13.43 -9.07 35.00
C TYR A 12 13.28 -9.28 33.48
N PHE A 13 12.06 -9.50 32.97
CA PHE A 13 11.78 -9.59 31.54
C PHE A 13 12.04 -8.27 30.81
N TYR A 14 11.67 -7.12 31.38
CA TYR A 14 11.97 -5.80 30.82
C TYR A 14 13.47 -5.49 30.81
N ALA A 15 14.21 -5.88 31.84
CA ALA A 15 15.65 -5.73 31.92
C ALA A 15 16.39 -6.61 30.90
N GLN A 16 15.95 -7.84 30.68
CA GLN A 16 16.46 -8.76 29.66
C GLN A 16 16.17 -8.24 28.24
N ALA A 17 14.94 -7.77 27.98
CA ALA A 17 14.56 -7.20 26.69
C ALA A 17 15.38 -5.93 26.35
N ASN A 18 15.62 -5.07 27.34
CA ASN A 18 16.46 -3.87 27.17
C ASN A 18 17.95 -4.24 26.96
N LYS A 19 18.44 -5.28 27.63
CA LYS A 19 19.82 -5.75 27.45
C LYS A 19 20.05 -6.35 26.06
N ILE A 20 19.07 -7.08 25.53
CA ILE A 20 19.09 -7.62 24.16
C ILE A 20 19.01 -6.48 23.13
N ASN A 21 18.20 -5.44 23.38
CA ASN A 21 18.15 -4.26 22.50
C ASN A 21 19.43 -3.43 22.55
N LEU A 22 20.08 -3.29 23.72
CA LEU A 22 21.37 -2.61 23.84
C LEU A 22 22.49 -3.39 23.13
N ILE A 23 22.49 -4.71 23.20
CA ILE A 23 23.47 -5.55 22.49
C ILE A 23 23.22 -5.49 20.97
N LYS A 24 21.97 -5.53 20.52
CA LYS A 24 21.63 -5.35 19.11
C LYS A 24 22.02 -3.96 18.61
N ASN A 25 21.75 -2.90 19.39
CA ASN A 25 22.13 -1.54 19.03
C ASN A 25 23.66 -1.34 19.04
N ASN A 26 24.40 -1.92 19.97
CA ASN A 26 25.86 -1.83 19.98
C ASN A 26 26.52 -2.65 18.87
N LEU A 27 26.01 -3.82 18.53
CA LEU A 27 26.46 -4.58 17.35
C LEU A 27 26.11 -3.83 16.06
N PHE A 28 24.94 -3.18 16.01
CA PHE A 28 24.52 -2.36 14.88
C PHE A 28 25.43 -1.10 14.73
N ILE A 29 25.76 -0.42 15.84
CA ILE A 29 26.66 0.75 15.85
C ILE A 29 28.09 0.33 15.48
N LEU A 30 28.60 -0.78 15.98
CA LEU A 30 29.92 -1.32 15.60
C LEU A 30 29.97 -1.70 14.12
N TRP A 31 28.89 -2.24 13.58
CA TRP A 31 28.79 -2.57 12.15
C TRP A 31 28.69 -1.31 11.27
N TYR A 32 28.00 -0.25 11.75
CA TYR A 32 27.93 1.06 11.09
C TYR A 32 29.28 1.80 11.08
N SER A 33 30.10 1.64 12.12
CA SER A 33 31.38 2.36 12.27
C SER A 33 32.51 1.83 11.38
N THR A 34 32.36 0.61 10.83
CA THR A 34 33.41 -0.03 10.00
C THR A 34 33.20 0.13 8.50
N CYS A 35 32.08 0.72 8.04
CA CYS A 35 31.74 0.82 6.62
C CYS A 35 31.73 2.27 6.14
N THR A 36 32.91 2.90 6.01
CA THR A 36 33.09 4.20 5.34
C THR A 36 33.19 4.10 3.81
N SER A 37 33.15 2.89 3.25
CA SER A 37 33.06 2.68 1.80
C SER A 37 31.59 2.56 1.37
N SER A 38 31.23 3.18 0.24
CA SER A 38 29.91 2.97 -0.37
C SER A 38 29.67 1.45 -0.53
N PRO A 39 28.46 0.95 -0.21
CA PRO A 39 28.18 -0.48 -0.27
C PRO A 39 28.43 -1.02 -1.68
N THR A 40 29.30 -2.02 -1.78
CA THR A 40 29.64 -2.68 -3.06
C THR A 40 28.47 -3.57 -3.47
N PRO A 41 27.90 -3.41 -4.66
CA PRO A 41 26.85 -4.28 -5.15
C PRO A 41 27.30 -5.73 -5.26
N ALA A 42 26.44 -6.68 -4.94
CA ALA A 42 26.70 -8.11 -5.12
C ALA A 42 26.76 -8.50 -6.60
N VAL A 43 25.95 -7.86 -7.45
CA VAL A 43 25.90 -8.08 -8.91
C VAL A 43 25.54 -6.78 -9.60
N ILE A 44 26.16 -6.53 -10.77
CA ILE A 44 25.85 -5.35 -11.62
C ILE A 44 25.51 -5.84 -13.02
N TYR A 45 24.37 -5.41 -13.54
CA TYR A 45 23.95 -5.60 -14.91
C TYR A 45 24.04 -4.25 -15.65
N SER A 46 24.94 -4.16 -16.62
CA SER A 46 25.25 -2.91 -17.33
C SER A 46 24.56 -2.79 -18.70
N ASN A 47 24.25 -3.94 -19.32
CA ASN A 47 23.51 -4.01 -20.58
C ASN A 47 22.20 -4.77 -20.38
N LEU A 48 21.15 -4.03 -20.02
CA LEU A 48 19.88 -4.62 -19.58
C LEU A 48 19.12 -5.37 -20.68
N GLU A 49 19.35 -5.04 -21.96
CA GLU A 49 18.69 -5.71 -23.08
C GLU A 49 19.29 -7.11 -23.31
N SER A 50 20.61 -7.18 -23.42
CA SER A 50 21.31 -8.47 -23.63
C SER A 50 21.32 -9.35 -22.40
N GLU A 51 21.36 -8.75 -21.20
CA GLU A 51 21.42 -9.45 -19.92
C GLU A 51 20.06 -9.83 -19.33
N LYS A 52 18.96 -9.49 -20.01
CA LYS A 52 17.59 -9.71 -19.50
C LYS A 52 17.32 -11.16 -19.07
N SER A 53 17.79 -12.13 -19.85
CA SER A 53 17.64 -13.55 -19.53
C SER A 53 18.45 -13.95 -18.29
N SER A 54 19.68 -13.46 -18.18
CA SER A 54 20.56 -13.66 -17.03
C SER A 54 19.98 -13.02 -15.76
N ILE A 55 19.45 -11.77 -15.86
CA ILE A 55 18.76 -11.10 -14.75
C ILE A 55 17.65 -11.98 -14.19
N TYR A 56 16.87 -12.65 -15.03
CA TYR A 56 15.79 -13.51 -14.56
C TYR A 56 16.29 -14.84 -13.97
N ALA A 57 17.32 -15.44 -14.56
CA ALA A 57 17.88 -16.70 -14.11
C ALA A 57 18.61 -16.55 -12.78
N ASP A 58 19.52 -15.57 -12.70
CA ASP A 58 20.37 -15.34 -11.52
C ASP A 58 19.58 -14.96 -10.27
N ASN A 59 18.44 -14.29 -10.46
CA ASN A 59 17.59 -13.80 -9.37
C ASN A 59 16.37 -14.68 -9.08
N ARG A 60 16.35 -15.90 -9.66
CA ARG A 60 15.25 -16.85 -9.47
C ARG A 60 15.17 -17.29 -8.01
N TYR A 61 13.97 -17.17 -7.42
CA TYR A 61 13.67 -17.50 -6.01
C TYR A 61 14.49 -16.71 -4.98
N LYS A 62 15.13 -15.61 -5.39
CA LYS A 62 15.88 -14.76 -4.47
C LYS A 62 15.06 -13.55 -4.04
N SER A 63 15.25 -13.17 -2.78
CA SER A 63 14.82 -11.91 -2.19
C SER A 63 16.01 -10.98 -1.99
N GLY A 64 15.79 -9.66 -2.02
CA GLY A 64 16.90 -8.73 -1.82
C GLY A 64 16.57 -7.28 -2.18
N ILE A 65 17.61 -6.46 -2.09
CA ILE A 65 17.60 -5.03 -2.35
C ILE A 65 18.33 -4.77 -3.67
N TYR A 66 17.75 -3.92 -4.49
CA TYR A 66 18.30 -3.56 -5.79
C TYR A 66 18.29 -2.05 -6.01
N LEU A 67 19.19 -1.60 -6.88
CA LEU A 67 19.33 -0.20 -7.26
C LEU A 67 19.28 -0.07 -8.79
N TRP A 68 18.49 0.86 -9.26
CA TRP A 68 18.53 1.35 -10.63
C TRP A 68 19.34 2.64 -10.66
N ARG A 69 20.32 2.73 -11.54
CA ARG A 69 21.13 3.92 -11.76
C ARG A 69 21.00 4.41 -13.18
N ASN A 70 20.64 5.66 -13.35
CA ASN A 70 20.63 6.33 -14.65
C ASN A 70 22.06 6.76 -15.00
N LYS A 71 22.58 6.26 -16.11
CA LYS A 71 23.96 6.55 -16.59
C LYS A 71 24.12 7.99 -17.04
N ILE A 72 23.04 8.66 -17.48
CA ILE A 72 23.10 10.03 -18.03
C ILE A 72 23.18 11.08 -16.92
N ASN A 73 22.37 10.92 -15.85
CA ASN A 73 22.27 11.95 -14.81
C ASN A 73 22.70 11.48 -13.42
N GLY A 74 23.16 10.23 -13.31
CA GLY A 74 23.65 9.63 -12.05
C GLY A 74 22.57 9.31 -11.01
N LYS A 75 21.31 9.72 -11.24
CA LYS A 75 20.22 9.55 -10.28
C LYS A 75 19.87 8.09 -10.06
N THR A 76 19.49 7.77 -8.83
CA THR A 76 19.29 6.38 -8.40
C THR A 76 17.88 6.15 -7.83
N TYR A 77 17.45 4.89 -7.91
CA TYR A 77 16.27 4.37 -7.26
C TYR A 77 16.61 3.09 -6.51
N ILE A 78 16.22 2.98 -5.27
CA ILE A 78 16.34 1.75 -4.46
C ILE A 78 14.95 1.12 -4.32
N GLY A 79 14.93 -0.20 -4.42
CA GLY A 79 13.73 -0.97 -4.15
C GLY A 79 14.07 -2.35 -3.59
N SER A 80 13.07 -3.00 -3.04
CA SER A 80 13.17 -4.33 -2.49
C SER A 80 12.14 -5.28 -3.10
N SER A 81 12.39 -6.57 -3.02
CA SER A 81 11.41 -7.59 -3.40
C SER A 81 11.72 -8.94 -2.74
N VAL A 82 10.68 -9.60 -2.25
CA VAL A 82 10.75 -11.02 -1.83
C VAL A 82 10.89 -11.98 -3.02
N ASN A 83 10.65 -11.52 -4.24
CA ASN A 83 10.84 -12.26 -5.48
C ASN A 83 11.36 -11.31 -6.56
N LEU A 84 12.69 -11.24 -6.67
CA LEU A 84 13.39 -10.33 -7.58
C LEU A 84 13.03 -10.60 -9.04
N THR A 85 12.97 -11.87 -9.47
CA THR A 85 12.61 -12.19 -10.86
C THR A 85 11.22 -11.68 -11.23
N LYS A 86 10.21 -11.86 -10.36
CA LYS A 86 8.85 -11.34 -10.59
C LYS A 86 8.87 -9.81 -10.64
N ARG A 87 9.64 -9.18 -9.78
CA ARG A 87 9.79 -7.72 -9.74
C ARG A 87 10.42 -7.19 -11.02
N PHE A 88 11.49 -7.81 -11.50
CA PHE A 88 12.18 -7.39 -12.73
C PHE A 88 11.34 -7.63 -13.97
N LYS A 89 10.56 -8.72 -14.04
CA LYS A 89 9.57 -8.91 -15.12
C LYS A 89 8.59 -7.74 -15.21
N ASN A 90 8.17 -7.17 -14.08
CA ASN A 90 7.30 -5.98 -14.07
C ASN A 90 8.02 -4.75 -14.62
N TYR A 91 9.30 -4.54 -14.28
CA TYR A 91 10.10 -3.43 -14.82
C TYR A 91 10.28 -3.53 -16.33
N PHE A 92 10.51 -4.72 -16.88
CA PHE A 92 10.68 -4.94 -18.31
C PHE A 92 9.36 -5.15 -19.07
N ASN A 93 8.22 -4.95 -18.43
CA ASN A 93 6.92 -4.94 -19.07
C ASN A 93 6.48 -3.49 -19.31
N GLU A 94 6.63 -3.02 -20.55
CA GLU A 94 6.35 -1.64 -20.95
C GLU A 94 4.89 -1.23 -20.63
N SER A 95 3.92 -2.09 -20.93
CA SER A 95 2.51 -1.82 -20.59
C SER A 95 2.28 -1.64 -19.09
N TYR A 96 2.99 -2.42 -18.28
CA TYR A 96 2.91 -2.31 -16.83
C TYR A 96 3.48 -0.99 -16.32
N ILE A 97 4.70 -0.63 -16.72
CA ILE A 97 5.35 0.62 -16.28
C ILE A 97 4.66 1.87 -16.84
N THR A 98 4.14 1.81 -18.08
CA THR A 98 3.37 2.91 -18.69
C THR A 98 2.11 3.22 -17.87
N ARG A 99 1.38 2.20 -17.42
CA ARG A 99 0.20 2.38 -16.57
C ARG A 99 0.54 3.01 -15.23
N LEU A 100 1.70 2.70 -14.65
CA LEU A 100 2.12 3.11 -13.31
C LEU A 100 3.12 4.29 -13.29
N LYS A 101 3.48 4.86 -14.43
CA LYS A 101 4.47 5.95 -14.55
C LYS A 101 4.17 7.20 -13.73
N TYR A 102 2.90 7.45 -13.43
CA TYR A 102 2.49 8.59 -12.61
C TYR A 102 2.64 8.36 -11.10
N PHE A 103 2.82 7.12 -10.68
CA PHE A 103 2.98 6.74 -9.27
C PHE A 103 4.45 6.54 -8.87
N MET A 104 5.33 6.24 -9.85
CA MET A 104 6.74 5.94 -9.57
C MET A 104 7.64 6.71 -10.54
N ILE A 105 8.52 7.56 -9.98
CA ILE A 105 9.45 8.37 -10.79
C ILE A 105 10.37 7.48 -11.62
N ILE A 106 10.83 6.35 -11.08
CA ILE A 106 11.69 5.41 -11.81
C ILE A 106 11.03 4.88 -13.09
N TYR A 107 9.73 4.57 -13.10
CA TYR A 107 9.04 4.13 -14.30
C TYR A 107 8.98 5.22 -15.37
N LYS A 108 8.67 6.45 -14.95
CA LYS A 108 8.72 7.60 -15.85
C LYS A 108 10.13 7.79 -16.45
N SER A 109 11.15 7.60 -15.62
CA SER A 109 12.55 7.76 -16.02
C SER A 109 12.99 6.66 -17.01
N LEU A 110 12.64 5.40 -16.76
CA LEU A 110 12.93 4.28 -17.65
C LEU A 110 12.28 4.47 -19.04
N LEU A 111 11.01 4.94 -19.07
CA LEU A 111 10.32 5.25 -20.33
C LEU A 111 10.91 6.45 -21.08
N ALA A 112 11.46 7.43 -20.36
CA ALA A 112 12.00 8.64 -20.98
C ALA A 112 13.43 8.48 -21.50
N TYR A 113 14.26 7.71 -20.80
CA TYR A 113 15.69 7.58 -21.12
C TYR A 113 16.04 6.26 -21.82
N GLY A 114 15.13 5.25 -21.83
CA GLY A 114 15.41 3.92 -22.36
C GLY A 114 16.24 3.05 -21.37
N TYR A 115 16.12 1.73 -21.50
CA TYR A 115 16.82 0.79 -20.61
C TYR A 115 18.33 0.78 -20.82
N GLU A 116 18.81 1.08 -22.02
CA GLU A 116 20.24 1.17 -22.38
C GLU A 116 20.99 2.20 -21.53
N ASN A 117 20.28 3.22 -21.05
CA ASN A 117 20.82 4.27 -20.22
C ASN A 117 20.69 4.00 -18.70
N PHE A 118 20.44 2.76 -18.31
CA PHE A 118 20.41 2.35 -16.91
C PHE A 118 21.34 1.19 -16.63
N THR A 119 21.77 1.09 -15.36
CA THR A 119 22.29 -0.13 -14.76
C THR A 119 21.31 -0.64 -13.73
N LEU A 120 21.26 -1.96 -13.57
CA LEU A 120 20.58 -2.63 -12.47
C LEU A 120 21.64 -3.28 -11.57
N GLU A 121 21.66 -2.86 -10.33
CA GLU A 121 22.61 -3.34 -9.33
C GLU A 121 21.87 -4.13 -8.26
N ILE A 122 22.28 -5.35 -7.95
CA ILE A 122 21.78 -6.06 -6.76
C ILE A 122 22.70 -5.65 -5.61
N LEU A 123 22.18 -4.88 -4.67
CA LEU A 123 22.96 -4.43 -3.52
C LEU A 123 23.19 -5.57 -2.54
N GLU A 124 22.12 -6.33 -2.26
CA GLU A 124 22.17 -7.42 -1.29
C GLU A 124 21.07 -8.44 -1.55
N TYR A 125 21.40 -9.74 -1.38
CA TYR A 125 20.41 -10.79 -1.21
C TYR A 125 20.18 -10.99 0.28
N CYS A 126 18.94 -10.90 0.75
CA CYS A 126 18.59 -10.99 2.16
C CYS A 126 17.32 -11.82 2.39
N ASP A 127 17.15 -12.30 3.61
CA ASP A 127 15.94 -13.01 4.01
C ASP A 127 14.72 -12.09 3.91
N PRO A 128 13.57 -12.57 3.40
CA PRO A 128 12.31 -11.82 3.36
C PRO A 128 11.91 -11.16 4.69
N ALA A 129 12.25 -11.77 5.83
CA ALA A 129 11.94 -11.23 7.15
C ALA A 129 12.64 -9.89 7.45
N PHE A 130 13.82 -9.66 6.87
CA PHE A 130 14.62 -8.45 7.10
C PHE A 130 14.57 -7.45 5.94
N ILE A 131 13.80 -7.72 4.91
CA ILE A 131 13.83 -6.97 3.64
C ILE A 131 13.55 -5.47 3.83
N LEU A 132 12.60 -5.09 4.70
CA LEU A 132 12.24 -3.70 4.96
C LEU A 132 13.34 -2.96 5.75
N GLU A 133 13.95 -3.66 6.71
CA GLU A 133 15.07 -3.11 7.50
C GLU A 133 16.28 -2.84 6.60
N ARG A 134 16.59 -3.79 5.70
CA ARG A 134 17.67 -3.66 4.74
C ARG A 134 17.40 -2.57 3.70
N GLU A 135 16.16 -2.48 3.19
CA GLU A 135 15.78 -1.38 2.29
C GLU A 135 15.96 -0.02 2.96
N GLN A 136 15.52 0.13 4.23
CA GLN A 136 15.69 1.38 4.99
C GLN A 136 17.17 1.73 5.14
N TYR A 137 18.01 0.76 5.48
CA TYR A 137 19.45 0.97 5.57
C TYR A 137 20.04 1.58 4.30
N TYR A 138 19.71 1.03 3.12
CA TYR A 138 20.21 1.55 1.85
C TYR A 138 19.58 2.90 1.46
N LEU A 139 18.32 3.15 1.80
CA LEU A 139 17.67 4.45 1.61
C LEU A 139 18.38 5.55 2.39
N ASP A 140 18.75 5.27 3.65
CA ASP A 140 19.43 6.23 4.53
C ASP A 140 20.89 6.47 4.09
N ALA A 141 21.58 5.40 3.66
CA ALA A 141 22.98 5.48 3.24
C ALA A 141 23.15 6.17 1.88
N LEU A 142 22.31 5.86 0.89
CA LEU A 142 22.50 6.29 -0.50
C LEU A 142 21.60 7.46 -0.91
N LYS A 143 20.54 7.75 -0.15
CA LYS A 143 19.60 8.89 -0.36
C LYS A 143 19.12 9.02 -1.83
N PRO A 144 18.57 7.97 -2.43
CA PRO A 144 18.25 7.94 -3.86
C PRO A 144 17.22 9.00 -4.24
N GLU A 145 17.41 9.65 -5.40
CA GLU A 145 16.62 10.81 -5.84
C GLU A 145 15.28 10.39 -6.44
N TYR A 146 15.18 9.19 -7.02
CA TYR A 146 13.94 8.68 -7.59
C TYR A 146 12.98 8.09 -6.54
N ASN A 147 13.43 7.92 -5.27
CA ASN A 147 12.56 7.48 -4.18
C ASN A 147 11.81 8.66 -3.58
N ILE A 148 10.49 8.70 -3.80
CA ILE A 148 9.60 9.70 -3.20
C ILE A 148 9.45 9.44 -1.70
N LEU A 149 9.28 8.18 -1.33
CA LEU A 149 9.13 7.75 0.06
C LEU A 149 10.51 7.58 0.69
N LYS A 150 10.69 8.14 1.87
CA LYS A 150 11.94 8.07 2.65
C LYS A 150 11.93 6.93 3.66
N VAL A 151 10.75 6.34 3.90
CA VAL A 151 10.58 5.21 4.83
C VAL A 151 10.16 3.97 4.04
N ALA A 152 10.92 2.90 4.19
CA ALA A 152 10.68 1.63 3.51
C ALA A 152 9.29 1.07 3.87
N GLY A 153 8.55 0.64 2.84
CA GLY A 153 7.23 0.03 3.01
C GLY A 153 6.13 0.94 3.55
N SER A 154 6.39 2.23 3.80
CA SER A 154 5.42 3.16 4.40
C SER A 154 5.36 4.49 3.69
N SER A 155 4.14 5.03 3.54
CA SER A 155 3.91 6.42 3.13
C SER A 155 3.84 7.39 4.32
N PHE A 156 4.17 6.92 5.52
CA PHE A 156 4.15 7.74 6.73
C PHE A 156 5.10 8.94 6.58
N GLY A 157 4.60 10.13 6.89
CA GLY A 157 5.35 11.38 6.75
C GLY A 157 5.38 11.98 5.34
N TYR A 158 4.90 11.27 4.29
CA TYR A 158 4.78 11.86 2.96
C TYR A 158 3.66 12.89 2.93
N LYS A 159 3.99 14.11 2.52
CA LYS A 159 3.02 15.20 2.32
C LYS A 159 2.95 15.53 0.83
N HIS A 160 1.74 15.56 0.29
CA HIS A 160 1.54 16.09 -1.06
C HIS A 160 1.90 17.59 -1.10
N SER A 161 2.43 18.06 -2.23
CA SER A 161 2.62 19.48 -2.43
C SER A 161 1.27 20.22 -2.44
N GLU A 162 1.26 21.52 -2.05
CA GLU A 162 0.02 22.32 -2.08
C GLU A 162 -0.64 22.33 -3.45
N GLU A 163 0.13 22.35 -4.53
CA GLU A 163 -0.39 22.26 -5.91
C GLU A 163 -1.17 20.97 -6.13
N VAL A 164 -0.63 19.82 -5.67
CA VAL A 164 -1.31 18.51 -5.79
C VAL A 164 -2.55 18.47 -4.92
N LEU A 165 -2.51 19.04 -3.70
CA LEU A 165 -3.66 19.14 -2.81
C LEU A 165 -4.78 20.00 -3.42
N LEU A 166 -4.43 21.12 -4.05
CA LEU A 166 -5.39 21.96 -4.78
C LEU A 166 -6.02 21.21 -5.96
N LYS A 167 -5.24 20.49 -6.75
CA LYS A 167 -5.76 19.64 -7.84
C LYS A 167 -6.71 18.55 -7.32
N MET A 168 -6.39 17.92 -6.18
CA MET A 168 -7.26 16.92 -5.55
C MET A 168 -8.57 17.53 -5.05
N ARG A 169 -8.52 18.69 -4.40
CA ARG A 169 -9.71 19.43 -3.87
C ARG A 169 -10.62 19.89 -5.02
N ASN A 170 -10.02 20.40 -6.10
CA ASN A 170 -10.73 20.97 -7.24
C ASN A 170 -11.11 19.93 -8.30
N ARG A 171 -10.93 18.64 -8.01
CA ARG A 171 -11.30 17.57 -8.95
C ARG A 171 -12.82 17.54 -9.14
N ILE A 172 -13.27 18.01 -10.29
CA ILE A 172 -14.67 17.91 -10.70
C ILE A 172 -14.89 16.52 -11.28
N VAL A 173 -15.77 15.74 -10.64
CA VAL A 173 -16.23 14.45 -11.17
C VAL A 173 -17.48 14.74 -12.02
N SER A 174 -17.45 14.37 -13.31
CA SER A 174 -18.58 14.55 -14.21
C SER A 174 -19.85 13.86 -13.69
N LEU A 175 -21.02 14.39 -14.04
CA LEU A 175 -22.31 13.78 -13.66
C LEU A 175 -22.41 12.33 -14.14
N ASP A 176 -21.98 12.02 -15.36
CA ASP A 176 -21.94 10.67 -15.92
C ASP A 176 -21.07 9.72 -15.08
N ALA A 177 -19.87 10.17 -14.68
CA ALA A 177 -19.01 9.36 -13.81
C ALA A 177 -19.63 9.14 -12.42
N ARG A 178 -20.33 10.13 -11.85
CA ARG A 178 -21.06 10.00 -10.59
C ARG A 178 -22.21 9.00 -10.70
N LEU A 179 -22.96 9.04 -11.81
CA LEU A 179 -24.03 8.09 -12.08
C LEU A 179 -23.49 6.67 -12.17
N LYS A 180 -22.44 6.44 -13.00
CA LYS A 180 -21.79 5.13 -13.12
C LYS A 180 -21.22 4.60 -11.81
N MET A 181 -20.64 5.46 -10.98
CA MET A 181 -20.18 5.06 -9.62
C MET A 181 -21.36 4.70 -8.72
N SER A 182 -22.46 5.44 -8.83
CA SER A 182 -23.69 5.19 -8.07
C SER A 182 -24.34 3.87 -8.47
N GLU A 183 -24.43 3.56 -9.75
CA GLU A 183 -24.99 2.30 -10.29
C GLU A 183 -24.15 1.08 -9.87
N LYS A 184 -22.82 1.20 -9.87
CA LYS A 184 -21.91 0.13 -9.46
C LYS A 184 -21.77 -0.05 -7.95
N ASN A 185 -22.48 0.77 -7.15
CA ASN A 185 -22.40 0.67 -5.70
C ASN A 185 -23.24 -0.52 -5.18
N HIS A 186 -22.59 -1.66 -4.92
CA HIS A 186 -23.22 -2.88 -4.39
C HIS A 186 -23.93 -2.71 -3.03
N LYS A 187 -23.75 -1.58 -2.36
CA LYS A 187 -24.46 -1.23 -1.11
C LYS A 187 -25.83 -0.59 -1.37
N ARG A 188 -26.16 -0.28 -2.62
CA ARG A 188 -27.48 0.22 -3.02
C ARG A 188 -28.47 -0.94 -2.93
N GLN A 189 -29.34 -0.91 -1.92
CA GLN A 189 -30.37 -1.92 -1.75
C GLN A 189 -31.72 -1.27 -1.93
N ALA A 190 -32.42 -1.68 -2.98
CA ALA A 190 -33.82 -1.32 -3.18
C ALA A 190 -34.69 -2.01 -2.13
N VAL A 191 -35.69 -1.31 -1.67
CA VAL A 191 -36.61 -1.78 -0.63
C VAL A 191 -38.05 -1.42 -0.99
N VAL A 192 -38.97 -2.27 -0.57
CA VAL A 192 -40.41 -2.06 -0.69
C VAL A 192 -40.95 -1.86 0.72
N VAL A 193 -41.67 -0.74 0.92
CA VAL A 193 -42.42 -0.46 2.13
C VAL A 193 -43.91 -0.75 1.85
N ILE A 194 -44.49 -1.64 2.63
CA ILE A 194 -45.90 -2.04 2.52
C ILE A 194 -46.65 -1.50 3.72
N ASP A 195 -47.63 -0.67 3.48
CA ASP A 195 -48.61 -0.26 4.49
C ASP A 195 -49.70 -1.35 4.59
N ASN A 196 -49.65 -2.13 5.66
CA ASN A 196 -50.58 -3.27 5.85
C ASN A 196 -51.99 -2.84 6.20
N GLN A 197 -52.22 -1.56 6.61
CA GLN A 197 -53.56 -1.05 6.85
C GLN A 197 -54.27 -0.63 5.56
N LYS A 198 -53.47 0.01 4.66
CA LYS A 198 -54.01 0.56 3.39
C LYS A 198 -53.84 -0.44 2.22
N GLY A 199 -53.06 -1.51 2.38
CA GLY A 199 -52.73 -2.43 1.31
C GLY A 199 -51.84 -1.84 0.20
N VAL A 200 -51.18 -0.70 0.46
CA VAL A 200 -50.37 0.02 -0.53
C VAL A 200 -48.91 -0.33 -0.37
N SER A 201 -48.26 -0.65 -1.49
CA SER A 201 -46.79 -0.90 -1.53
C SER A 201 -46.10 0.22 -2.28
N THR A 202 -45.01 0.76 -1.69
CA THR A 202 -44.20 1.81 -2.30
C THR A 202 -42.76 1.29 -2.44
N LYS A 203 -42.20 1.38 -3.66
CA LYS A 203 -40.83 1.01 -3.95
C LYS A 203 -39.87 2.18 -3.81
N PHE A 204 -38.71 1.93 -3.22
CA PHE A 204 -37.63 2.89 -3.07
C PHE A 204 -36.33 2.28 -3.61
N LEU A 205 -35.55 3.06 -4.39
CA LEU A 205 -34.29 2.61 -4.95
C LEU A 205 -33.20 2.46 -3.90
N THR A 206 -33.38 3.07 -2.73
CA THR A 206 -32.40 3.00 -1.63
C THR A 206 -33.08 2.94 -0.27
N MET A 207 -32.40 2.28 0.69
CA MET A 207 -32.83 2.31 2.09
C MET A 207 -32.86 3.75 2.68
N LYS A 208 -32.11 4.69 2.10
CA LYS A 208 -32.12 6.10 2.53
C LYS A 208 -33.44 6.77 2.19
N GLU A 209 -33.95 6.60 0.98
CA GLU A 209 -35.24 7.14 0.52
C GLU A 209 -36.39 6.58 1.36
N ALA A 210 -36.40 5.25 1.58
CA ALA A 210 -37.37 4.61 2.47
C ALA A 210 -37.28 5.17 3.92
N GLY A 211 -36.08 5.44 4.40
CA GLY A 211 -35.88 6.07 5.71
C GLY A 211 -36.45 7.47 5.80
N ILE A 212 -36.26 8.30 4.77
CA ILE A 212 -36.84 9.63 4.67
C ILE A 212 -38.39 9.55 4.68
N PHE A 213 -38.95 8.63 3.88
CA PHE A 213 -40.38 8.41 3.80
C PHE A 213 -41.01 8.03 5.16
N LEU A 214 -40.35 7.11 5.89
CA LEU A 214 -40.80 6.66 7.21
C LEU A 214 -40.33 7.53 8.39
N ASN A 215 -39.55 8.57 8.11
CA ASN A 215 -38.88 9.43 9.10
C ASN A 215 -38.02 8.64 10.13
N ILE A 216 -37.22 7.74 9.62
CA ILE A 216 -36.28 6.93 10.42
C ILE A 216 -34.89 6.81 9.74
N SER A 217 -33.86 6.47 10.53
CA SER A 217 -32.52 6.31 9.99
C SER A 217 -32.38 5.08 9.08
N THR A 218 -31.46 5.15 8.12
CA THR A 218 -31.11 4.01 7.25
C THR A 218 -30.75 2.74 8.04
N THR A 219 -30.11 2.93 9.22
CA THR A 219 -29.75 1.82 10.12
C THR A 219 -31.00 1.10 10.67
N MET A 220 -32.05 1.87 10.96
CA MET A 220 -33.33 1.31 11.40
C MET A 220 -34.01 0.54 10.27
N ILE A 221 -34.03 1.05 9.04
CA ILE A 221 -34.51 0.31 7.87
C ILE A 221 -33.81 -1.07 7.78
N GLY A 222 -32.46 -1.07 7.89
CA GLY A 222 -31.68 -2.32 7.88
C GLY A 222 -32.02 -3.30 9.02
N LYS A 223 -32.37 -2.81 10.21
CA LYS A 223 -32.83 -3.66 11.32
C LYS A 223 -34.20 -4.30 11.02
N TYR A 224 -35.15 -3.53 10.51
CA TYR A 224 -36.49 -4.06 10.15
C TYR A 224 -36.43 -5.04 8.99
N LEU A 225 -35.59 -4.81 7.98
CA LEU A 225 -35.30 -5.77 6.90
C LEU A 225 -34.79 -7.12 7.41
N LYS A 226 -33.97 -7.11 8.45
CA LYS A 226 -33.40 -8.35 9.03
C LYS A 226 -34.37 -9.06 9.98
N SER A 227 -35.14 -8.30 10.72
CA SER A 227 -36.01 -8.84 11.78
C SER A 227 -37.39 -9.22 11.27
N ASN A 228 -37.78 -8.79 10.08
CA ASN A 228 -39.15 -8.93 9.52
C ASN A 228 -40.26 -8.42 10.43
N LYS A 229 -39.93 -7.57 11.43
CA LYS A 229 -40.90 -6.97 12.33
C LYS A 229 -41.60 -5.78 11.66
N LEU A 230 -42.83 -5.52 12.07
CA LEU A 230 -43.56 -4.34 11.59
C LEU A 230 -43.02 -3.08 12.25
N PHE A 231 -42.78 -2.04 11.44
CA PHE A 231 -42.49 -0.71 11.96
C PHE A 231 -43.83 -0.02 12.35
N LYS A 232 -43.90 0.48 13.60
CA LYS A 232 -45.10 1.03 14.19
C LYS A 232 -46.33 0.11 14.14
N GLY A 233 -46.12 -1.20 14.04
CA GLY A 233 -47.23 -2.16 13.89
C GLY A 233 -47.98 -2.10 12.56
N ILE A 234 -47.55 -1.26 11.62
CA ILE A 234 -48.25 -0.96 10.36
C ILE A 234 -47.43 -1.31 9.15
N TYR A 235 -46.15 -0.86 9.11
CA TYR A 235 -45.33 -0.96 7.91
C TYR A 235 -44.45 -2.22 7.89
N SER A 236 -44.55 -2.97 6.83
CA SER A 236 -43.64 -4.09 6.51
C SER A 236 -42.56 -3.59 5.53
N ILE A 237 -41.28 -3.87 5.82
CA ILE A 237 -40.17 -3.46 4.97
C ILE A 237 -39.51 -4.70 4.41
N LYS A 238 -39.47 -4.83 3.08
CA LYS A 238 -38.88 -5.99 2.38
C LYS A 238 -37.82 -5.54 1.38
N LYS A 239 -36.92 -6.48 1.01
CA LYS A 239 -36.02 -6.25 -0.12
C LYS A 239 -36.84 -6.29 -1.41
N ASP A 240 -36.53 -5.38 -2.33
CA ASP A 240 -36.96 -5.53 -3.71
C ASP A 240 -36.00 -6.54 -4.38
N LEU A 241 -36.55 -7.64 -4.87
CA LEU A 241 -35.79 -8.74 -5.49
C LEU A 241 -35.43 -8.41 -6.94
#